data_597b4fa0ddcd068770eedfc87d5001fe
#
_entry.id   597b4fa0ddcd068770eedfc87d5001fe
#
_cell.length_a   1.000
_cell.length_b   1.000
_cell.length_c   1.000
_cell.angle_alpha   90.00
_cell.angle_beta   90.00
_cell.angle_gamma   90.00
#
_symmetry.space_group_name_H-M   'P 1'
#
loop_
_entity.id
_entity.type
_entity.pdbx_description
1 polymer ?
#
loop_
_entity_poly.entity_id
_entity_poly.type
_entity_poly.pdbx_seq_one_letter_code
_entity_poly.pdbx_strand_id
1 'polypeptide(L)' 'SRKADGRRGRVPGVRITYFLPDQKKSGGAYLKQCGAVTDLDWLRGEIVMEDGTRIPAEDVVELELSRT' A
#
# COMPACT_ATOMS: atom_id res chain seq x y z
N SER A 1 16.01 -15.72 -8.07
CA SER A 1 15.83 -15.50 -7.67
C SER A 1 15.79 -15.22 -7.16
N ARG A 2 16.04 -15.21 -7.19
CA ARG A 2 15.86 -14.92 -6.81
C ARG A 2 15.32 -14.52 -6.02
N LYS A 3 15.00 -14.52 -5.79
CA LYS A 3 14.45 -14.16 -5.00
C LYS A 3 14.66 -13.92 -4.01
N ALA A 4 14.67 -14.46 -4.00
CA ALA A 4 14.93 -14.34 -2.73
C ALA A 4 15.49 -13.20 -2.16
N ASP A 5 15.84 -12.36 -2.82
CA ASP A 5 16.30 -11.12 -2.33
C ASP A 5 15.10 -10.25 -1.99
N GLY A 6 14.73 -10.23 -0.73
CA GLY A 6 13.55 -9.50 -0.31
C GLY A 6 13.64 -8.01 -0.53
N ARG A 7 14.83 -7.51 -0.72
CA ARG A 7 14.96 -6.07 -0.91
C ARG A 7 14.56 -5.59 -2.29
N ARG A 8 14.43 -6.53 -3.22
CA ARG A 8 14.16 -6.15 -4.58
C ARG A 8 12.93 -5.30 -4.74
N GLY A 9 11.90 -5.58 -3.98
CA GLY A 9 10.67 -4.86 -4.12
C GLY A 9 10.48 -3.72 -3.17
N ARG A 10 11.46 -3.46 -2.31
CA ARG A 10 11.26 -2.46 -1.27
C ARG A 10 11.39 -1.05 -1.84
N VAL A 11 10.34 -0.27 -1.68
CA VAL A 11 10.32 1.12 -2.13
C VAL A 11 10.05 1.99 -0.90
N PRO A 12 11.04 2.72 -0.41
CA PRO A 12 10.86 3.54 0.78
C PRO A 12 10.23 4.88 0.45
N GLY A 13 9.76 5.56 1.50
CA GLY A 13 9.30 6.92 1.35
C GLY A 13 8.02 7.06 0.56
N VAL A 14 7.12 6.11 0.70
CA VAL A 14 5.86 6.12 -0.01
C VAL A 14 4.77 6.64 0.91
N ARG A 15 3.91 7.51 0.37
CA ARG A 15 2.71 7.95 1.08
C ARG A 15 1.51 7.60 0.22
N ILE A 16 0.61 6.81 0.78
CA ILE A 16 -0.56 6.32 0.05
C ILE A 16 -1.80 6.84 0.73
N THR A 17 -2.66 7.49 -0.04
CA THR A 17 -3.97 7.87 0.42
C THR A 17 -4.96 6.92 -0.20
N TYR A 18 -5.79 6.31 0.63
CA TYR A 18 -6.74 5.32 0.14
C TYR A 18 -8.06 5.45 0.90
N PHE A 19 -9.10 4.93 0.28
CA PHE A 19 -10.44 4.98 0.85
C PHE A 19 -10.73 3.68 1.57
N LEU A 20 -11.19 3.79 2.82
CA LEU A 20 -11.58 2.64 3.60
C LEU A 20 -13.09 2.69 3.76
N PRO A 21 -13.83 1.80 3.07
CA PRO A 21 -15.28 1.81 3.17
C PRO A 21 -15.74 1.45 4.58
N ASP A 22 -16.82 2.08 5.00
CA ASP A 22 -17.45 1.72 6.25
C ASP A 22 -18.22 0.42 6.03
N GLN A 23 -18.04 -0.53 6.93
CA GLN A 23 -18.67 -1.83 6.74
C GLN A 23 -20.09 -1.90 7.25
N LYS A 24 -20.53 -0.90 8.00
CA LYS A 24 -21.85 -0.92 8.61
C LYS A 24 -22.83 0.03 7.97
N LYS A 25 -22.34 1.00 7.23
CA LYS A 25 -23.20 1.97 6.59
C LYS A 25 -22.48 2.50 5.38
N SER A 26 -23.18 3.24 4.55
CA SER A 26 -22.55 3.80 3.37
C SER A 26 -21.52 4.84 3.77
N GLY A 27 -20.59 5.11 2.86
CA GLY A 27 -19.53 6.05 3.12
C GLY A 27 -18.27 5.35 3.55
N GLY A 28 -17.41 6.08 4.23
CA GLY A 28 -16.12 5.57 4.66
C GLY A 28 -15.22 6.74 4.99
N ALA A 29 -13.93 6.49 4.97
CA ALA A 29 -12.95 7.50 5.33
C ALA A 29 -11.72 7.37 4.44
N TYR A 30 -11.04 8.50 4.24
CA TYR A 30 -9.74 8.48 3.57
C TYR A 30 -8.65 8.37 4.62
N LEU A 31 -7.73 7.49 4.40
CA LEU A 31 -6.63 7.25 5.31
C LEU A 31 -5.31 7.45 4.56
N LYS A 32 -4.27 7.79 5.31
CA LYS A 32 -2.95 7.92 4.75
C LYS A 32 -2.01 6.96 5.45
N GLN A 33 -1.23 6.27 4.65
CA GLN A 33 -0.25 5.33 5.14
C GLN A 33 1.11 5.73 4.59
N CYS A 34 2.08 5.93 5.48
CA CYS A 34 3.43 6.28 5.08
C CYS A 34 4.36 5.14 5.43
N GLY A 35 5.37 4.94 4.60
CA GLY A 35 6.36 3.91 4.88
C GLY A 35 6.92 3.32 3.62
N ALA A 36 7.44 2.11 3.74
CA ALA A 36 8.01 1.41 2.62
C ALA A 36 7.03 0.37 2.10
N VAL A 37 6.96 0.26 0.79
CA VAL A 37 6.23 -0.80 0.13
C VAL A 37 7.20 -1.96 -0.09
N THR A 38 6.81 -3.16 0.33
CA THR A 38 7.68 -4.32 0.21
C THR A 38 7.22 -5.29 -0.86
N ASP A 39 5.97 -5.20 -1.29
CA ASP A 39 5.47 -6.16 -2.25
C ASP A 39 4.21 -5.62 -2.91
N LEU A 40 3.96 -6.12 -4.10
CA LEU A 40 2.70 -5.93 -4.79
C LEU A 40 2.09 -7.31 -4.97
N ASP A 41 1.00 -7.55 -4.28
CA ASP A 41 0.34 -8.85 -4.33
C ASP A 41 -0.60 -8.87 -5.53
N TRP A 42 -0.13 -9.41 -6.63
CA TRP A 42 -0.90 -9.38 -7.88
C TRP A 42 -2.15 -10.23 -7.82
N LEU A 43 -2.10 -11.32 -7.05
CA LEU A 43 -3.24 -12.20 -6.94
C LEU A 43 -4.38 -11.54 -6.19
N ARG A 44 -4.04 -10.80 -5.14
CA ARG A 44 -5.06 -10.12 -4.34
C ARG A 44 -5.28 -8.69 -4.75
N GLY A 45 -4.41 -8.14 -5.58
CA GLY A 45 -4.52 -6.75 -5.97
C GLY A 45 -4.25 -5.82 -4.82
N GLU A 46 -3.23 -6.12 -4.01
CA GLU A 46 -2.93 -5.36 -2.81
C GLU A 46 -1.51 -4.85 -2.80
N ILE A 47 -1.34 -3.68 -2.22
CA ILE A 47 -0.03 -3.13 -1.94
C ILE A 47 0.32 -3.52 -0.51
N VAL A 48 1.50 -4.11 -0.32
CA VAL A 48 1.93 -4.60 0.99
C VAL A 48 2.99 -3.67 1.53
N MET A 49 2.72 -3.11 2.70
CA MET A 49 3.64 -2.21 3.36
C MET A 49 4.59 -2.99 4.26
N GLU A 50 5.69 -2.34 4.61
CA GLU A 50 6.71 -3.00 5.43
C GLU A 50 6.18 -3.43 6.79
N ASP A 51 5.23 -2.68 7.35
CA ASP A 51 4.64 -3.02 8.64
C ASP A 51 3.55 -4.08 8.54
N GLY A 52 3.32 -4.62 7.35
CA GLY A 52 2.32 -5.66 7.15
C GLY A 52 0.96 -5.16 6.70
N THR A 53 0.77 -3.86 6.65
CA THR A 53 -0.49 -3.30 6.17
C THR A 53 -0.69 -3.68 4.71
N ARG A 54 -1.90 -4.10 4.36
CA ARG A 54 -2.25 -4.43 2.99
C ARG A 54 -3.34 -3.48 2.53
N ILE A 55 -3.10 -2.83 1.42
CA ILE A 55 -3.99 -1.81 0.89
C ILE A 55 -4.47 -2.27 -0.47
N PRO A 56 -5.80 -2.46 -0.64
CA PRO A 56 -6.32 -2.81 -1.95
C PRO A 56 -5.98 -1.71 -2.96
N ALA A 57 -5.36 -2.09 -4.05
CA ALA A 57 -4.94 -1.11 -5.05
C ALA A 57 -6.12 -0.34 -5.60
N GLU A 58 -7.28 -0.98 -5.69
CA GLU A 58 -8.47 -0.33 -6.23
C GLU A 58 -8.95 0.80 -5.32
N ASP A 59 -8.56 0.79 -4.06
CA ASP A 59 -9.00 1.84 -3.12
C ASP A 59 -8.02 3.00 -3.03
N VAL A 60 -6.90 2.92 -3.70
CA VAL A 60 -5.88 3.98 -3.67
C VAL A 60 -6.36 5.16 -4.52
N VAL A 61 -6.33 6.35 -3.92
CA VAL A 61 -6.69 7.56 -4.64
C VAL A 61 -5.51 8.45 -4.92
N GLU A 62 -4.43 8.29 -4.15
CA GLU A 62 -3.23 9.09 -4.38
C GLU A 62 -2.02 8.34 -3.84
N LEU A 63 -0.92 8.43 -4.58
CA LEU A 63 0.32 7.81 -4.16
C LEU A 63 1.45 8.78 -4.46
N GLU A 64 2.27 9.05 -3.45
CA GLU A 64 3.39 9.96 -3.58
C GLU A 64 4.66 9.27 -3.12
N LEU A 65 5.74 9.58 -3.81
CA LEU A 65 7.05 9.09 -3.45
C LEU A 65 7.86 10.25 -2.88
N SER A 66 8.44 10.04 -1.71
CA SER A 66 9.30 11.04 -1.11
C SER A 66 10.65 10.99 -1.80
N ARG A 67 11.21 12.16 -2.07
CA ARG A 67 12.51 12.26 -2.70
C ARG A 67 13.45 12.90 -1.71
N THR A 68 14.36 12.15 -1.22
CA THR A 68 15.33 12.69 -0.28
C THR A 68 16.74 12.49 -0.75
#